data_52d98f181f82e2633b4a818bae5bc22b
#
_entry.id   52d98f181f82e2633b4a818bae5bc22b
#
_cell.length_a   1.000
_cell.length_b   1.000
_cell.length_c   1.000
_cell.angle_alpha   90.00
_cell.angle_beta   90.00
_cell.angle_gamma   90.00
#
_symmetry.space_group_name_H-M   'P 1'
#
loop_
_entity.id
_entity.type
_entity.pdbx_description
1 polymer ?
#
loop_
_entity_poly.entity_id
_entity_poly.type
_entity_poly.pdbx_seq_one_letter_code
_entity_poly.pdbx_strand_id
1 'polypeptide(L)'
;MTDGPRATGIGGVFFRSADPEALYRWYERHLGLRREGDTAVVLRWADDAPTGSTVFAIFPRDTSYFGPSGQQFMVNVRVHDLDGLLARLAAEGVTIDPRREDYPYGRFAWIVDPEGNRVELWEPPASG
;
A
#
# COMPACT_ATOMS: atom_id res chain seq x y z
N MET A 1 -17.69 13.98 18.83
CA MET A 1 -17.03 14.37 17.57
C MET A 1 -17.26 15.85 17.31
N THR A 2 -16.24 16.59 17.04
CA THR A 2 -16.37 18.01 16.77
C THR A 2 -16.40 18.29 15.28
N ASP A 3 -17.09 19.40 14.92
CA ASP A 3 -17.14 19.85 13.53
C ASP A 3 -16.21 21.03 13.27
N GLY A 4 -15.34 21.37 14.24
CA GLY A 4 -14.41 22.47 14.08
C GLY A 4 -13.24 22.12 13.17
N PRO A 5 -12.30 23.06 13.02
CA PRO A 5 -11.11 22.83 12.20
C PRO A 5 -10.35 21.60 12.67
N ARG A 6 -10.00 20.71 11.74
CA ARG A 6 -9.30 19.46 12.06
C ARG A 6 -8.81 18.79 10.80
N ALA A 7 -7.97 17.76 10.97
CA ALA A 7 -7.66 16.84 9.87
C ALA A 7 -8.83 15.88 9.67
N THR A 8 -9.11 15.54 8.42
CA THR A 8 -10.21 14.63 8.07
C THR A 8 -9.70 13.33 7.45
N GLY A 9 -8.44 13.26 7.09
CA GLY A 9 -7.89 12.06 6.47
C GLY A 9 -6.49 12.31 5.96
N ILE A 10 -5.97 11.33 5.25
CA ILE A 10 -4.67 11.42 4.60
C ILE A 10 -4.87 11.91 3.18
N GLY A 11 -4.24 13.02 2.83
CA GLY A 11 -4.33 13.58 1.48
C GLY A 11 -3.48 12.85 0.48
N GLY A 12 -2.37 12.28 0.91
CA GLY A 12 -1.50 11.55 0.02
C GLY A 12 -0.28 11.02 0.72
N VAL A 13 0.52 10.25 -0.01
CA VAL A 13 1.77 9.68 0.46
C VAL A 13 2.86 10.11 -0.51
N PHE A 14 3.95 10.66 0.02
CA PHE A 14 5.08 11.12 -0.79
C PHE A 14 6.35 10.47 -0.28
N PHE A 15 7.16 9.93 -1.19
CA PHE A 15 8.45 9.37 -0.80
C PHE A 15 9.46 9.59 -1.91
N ARG A 16 10.73 9.40 -1.56
CA ARG A 16 11.85 9.65 -2.46
C ARG A 16 12.18 8.41 -3.25
N SER A 17 12.76 8.62 -4.44
CA SER A 17 13.23 7.54 -5.29
C SER A 17 14.50 7.99 -6.00
N ALA A 18 15.44 7.07 -6.17
CA ALA A 18 16.62 7.33 -6.97
C ALA A 18 16.27 7.47 -8.46
N ASP A 19 15.18 6.82 -8.89
CA ASP A 19 14.72 6.89 -10.27
C ASP A 19 13.19 6.87 -10.27
N PRO A 20 12.55 8.04 -10.10
CA PRO A 20 11.09 8.10 -10.01
C PRO A 20 10.38 7.50 -11.21
N GLU A 21 10.89 7.70 -12.43
CA GLU A 21 10.23 7.17 -13.62
C GLU A 21 10.19 5.65 -13.60
N ALA A 22 11.30 5.01 -13.25
CA ALA A 22 11.35 3.55 -13.18
C ALA A 22 10.43 3.03 -12.08
N LEU A 23 10.37 3.72 -10.93
CA LEU A 23 9.54 3.29 -9.83
C LEU A 23 8.05 3.46 -10.14
N TYR A 24 7.66 4.55 -10.80
CA TYR A 24 6.28 4.71 -11.26
C TYR A 24 5.88 3.58 -12.21
N ARG A 25 6.76 3.20 -13.14
CA ARG A 25 6.46 2.11 -14.08
C ARG A 25 6.26 0.79 -13.34
N TRP A 26 7.06 0.55 -12.31
CA TRP A 26 6.93 -0.67 -11.51
C TRP A 26 5.57 -0.74 -10.80
N TYR A 27 5.18 0.36 -10.15
CA TYR A 27 3.89 0.39 -9.44
C TYR A 27 2.70 0.31 -10.40
N GLU A 28 2.80 0.91 -11.57
CA GLU A 28 1.75 0.78 -12.58
C GLU A 28 1.65 -0.67 -13.08
N ARG A 29 2.77 -1.27 -13.41
CA ARG A 29 2.80 -2.61 -13.98
C ARG A 29 2.29 -3.64 -12.99
N HIS A 30 2.72 -3.56 -11.73
CA HIS A 30 2.46 -4.62 -10.76
C HIS A 30 1.25 -4.36 -9.88
N LEU A 31 0.91 -3.13 -9.59
CA LEU A 31 -0.20 -2.80 -8.71
C LEU A 31 -1.30 -1.98 -9.37
N GLY A 32 -1.14 -1.64 -10.66
CA GLY A 32 -2.16 -0.87 -11.35
C GLY A 32 -2.24 0.58 -10.93
N LEU A 33 -1.21 1.10 -10.27
CA LEU A 33 -1.17 2.49 -9.84
C LEU A 33 -0.67 3.36 -10.99
N ARG A 34 -1.62 3.90 -11.75
CA ARG A 34 -1.34 4.59 -13.00
C ARG A 34 -1.25 6.09 -12.79
N ARG A 35 -0.17 6.68 -13.33
CA ARG A 35 0.01 8.15 -13.28
C ARG A 35 -1.01 8.84 -14.17
N GLU A 36 -1.36 10.06 -13.78
CA GLU A 36 -2.12 10.97 -14.63
C GLU A 36 -1.11 11.83 -15.38
N GLY A 37 -0.86 11.51 -16.65
CA GLY A 37 0.14 12.19 -17.45
C GLY A 37 1.54 12.05 -16.85
N ASP A 38 2.23 13.15 -16.65
CA ASP A 38 3.57 13.19 -16.08
C ASP A 38 3.57 13.53 -14.58
N THR A 39 2.40 13.59 -13.96
CA THR A 39 2.28 13.97 -12.57
C THR A 39 2.27 12.73 -11.68
N ALA A 40 1.46 12.71 -10.66
CA ALA A 40 1.41 11.62 -9.70
C ALA A 40 0.26 10.65 -10.01
N VAL A 41 0.23 9.53 -9.31
CA VAL A 41 -0.94 8.66 -9.26
C VAL A 41 -1.99 9.34 -8.39
N VAL A 42 -3.20 9.49 -8.90
CA VAL A 42 -4.32 10.05 -8.15
C VAL A 42 -5.35 8.96 -7.94
N LEU A 43 -5.61 8.65 -6.68
CA LEU A 43 -6.59 7.63 -6.28
C LEU A 43 -7.85 8.36 -5.84
N ARG A 44 -8.89 8.29 -6.65
CA ARG A 44 -10.13 9.01 -6.36
C ARG A 44 -10.99 8.22 -5.40
N TRP A 45 -11.57 8.90 -4.42
CA TRP A 45 -12.42 8.24 -3.43
C TRP A 45 -13.61 7.51 -4.09
N ALA A 46 -14.13 8.08 -5.17
CA ALA A 46 -15.26 7.49 -5.87
C ALA A 46 -14.95 6.13 -6.50
N ASP A 47 -13.67 5.84 -6.75
CA ASP A 47 -13.25 4.59 -7.38
C ASP A 47 -12.93 3.49 -6.37
N ASP A 48 -13.13 3.76 -5.09
CA ASP A 48 -12.86 2.80 -4.02
C ASP A 48 -14.19 2.44 -3.34
N ALA A 49 -14.12 1.47 -2.41
CA ALA A 49 -15.31 1.05 -1.68
C ALA A 49 -15.88 2.20 -0.85
N PRO A 50 -17.17 2.51 -0.96
CA PRO A 50 -17.72 3.69 -0.27
C PRO A 50 -17.72 3.56 1.25
N THR A 51 -17.65 2.35 1.77
CA THR A 51 -17.58 2.10 3.22
C THR A 51 -16.18 1.84 3.70
N GLY A 52 -15.19 2.04 2.85
CA GLY A 52 -13.79 1.81 3.20
C GLY A 52 -13.25 2.84 4.17
N SER A 53 -12.08 2.55 4.69
CA SER A 53 -11.40 3.42 5.64
C SER A 53 -9.92 3.52 5.32
N THR A 54 -9.28 4.55 5.86
CA THR A 54 -7.83 4.71 5.81
C THR A 54 -7.31 4.67 7.23
N VAL A 55 -6.26 3.89 7.46
CA VAL A 55 -5.68 3.69 8.78
C VAL A 55 -4.43 4.56 8.91
N PHE A 56 -4.33 5.24 10.04
CA PHE A 56 -3.14 6.00 10.40
C PHE A 56 -2.64 5.44 11.73
N ALA A 57 -1.57 4.63 11.67
CA ALA A 57 -1.07 3.92 12.85
C ALA A 57 0.38 4.31 13.12
N ILE A 58 0.72 4.38 14.42
CA ILE A 58 2.06 4.73 14.85
C ILE A 58 2.62 3.55 15.63
N PHE A 59 3.79 3.07 15.20
CA PHE A 59 4.44 1.90 15.76
C PHE A 59 5.61 2.30 16.64
N PRO A 60 6.00 1.46 17.61
CA PRO A 60 7.20 1.72 18.40
C PRO A 60 8.45 1.82 17.51
N ARG A 61 9.41 2.61 17.94
CA ARG A 61 10.65 2.83 17.18
C ARG A 61 11.37 1.52 16.84
N ASP A 62 11.31 0.54 17.74
CA ASP A 62 12.03 -0.72 17.59
C ASP A 62 11.21 -1.83 16.96
N THR A 63 10.07 -1.50 16.34
CA THR A 63 9.26 -2.51 15.69
C THR A 63 10.02 -3.20 14.55
N SER A 64 9.80 -4.49 14.42
CA SER A 64 10.30 -5.25 13.26
C SER A 64 9.27 -5.35 12.14
N TYR A 65 8.09 -4.75 12.33
CA TYR A 65 6.97 -4.92 11.40
C TYR A 65 7.26 -4.37 10.02
N PHE A 66 8.12 -3.35 9.93
CA PHE A 66 8.45 -2.71 8.65
C PHE A 66 9.58 -3.43 7.89
N GLY A 67 10.04 -4.58 8.41
CA GLY A 67 11.10 -5.35 7.79
C GLY A 67 12.49 -4.81 8.08
N PRO A 68 13.52 -5.36 7.41
CA PRO A 68 14.91 -5.06 7.75
C PRO A 68 15.49 -3.79 7.09
N SER A 69 14.73 -3.10 6.23
CA SER A 69 15.25 -2.00 5.41
C SER A 69 15.58 -0.74 6.20
N GLY A 70 15.09 -0.62 7.43
CA GLY A 70 15.26 0.60 8.21
C GLY A 70 14.35 1.74 7.80
N GLN A 71 13.37 1.47 6.97
CA GLN A 71 12.42 2.49 6.53
C GLN A 71 11.57 3.00 7.71
N GLN A 72 11.28 4.29 7.70
CA GLN A 72 10.47 4.90 8.76
C GLN A 72 8.98 4.78 8.53
N PHE A 73 8.57 4.58 7.28
CA PHE A 73 7.17 4.49 6.89
C PHE A 73 6.97 3.22 6.11
N MET A 74 5.79 2.62 6.27
CA MET A 74 5.39 1.52 5.40
C MET A 74 4.07 1.89 4.76
N VAL A 75 4.05 1.91 3.43
CA VAL A 75 2.83 2.18 2.69
C VAL A 75 1.99 0.91 2.69
N ASN A 76 0.72 1.06 3.05
CA ASN A 76 -0.25 -0.02 2.96
C ASN A 76 -1.14 0.29 1.75
N VAL A 77 -1.26 -0.68 0.85
CA VAL A 77 -2.06 -0.54 -0.36
C VAL A 77 -3.28 -1.45 -0.22
N ARG A 78 -4.46 -0.87 -0.28
CA ARG A 78 -5.70 -1.63 -0.29
C ARG A 78 -5.84 -2.32 -1.64
N VAL A 79 -6.12 -3.62 -1.65
CA VAL A 79 -6.16 -4.39 -2.88
C VAL A 79 -7.47 -5.19 -2.96
N HIS A 80 -7.83 -5.55 -4.17
CA HIS A 80 -8.92 -6.46 -4.47
C HIS A 80 -8.31 -7.80 -4.85
N ASP A 81 -8.85 -8.90 -4.32
CA ASP A 81 -8.41 -10.26 -4.62
C ASP A 81 -6.92 -10.48 -4.33
N LEU A 82 -6.58 -10.49 -3.06
CA LEU A 82 -5.18 -10.62 -2.64
C LEU A 82 -4.53 -11.91 -3.16
N ASP A 83 -5.24 -13.04 -3.09
CA ASP A 83 -4.66 -14.30 -3.55
C ASP A 83 -4.33 -14.28 -5.05
N GLY A 84 -5.25 -13.78 -5.86
CA GLY A 84 -5.02 -13.64 -7.29
C GLY A 84 -3.89 -12.67 -7.60
N LEU A 85 -3.84 -11.56 -6.87
CA LEU A 85 -2.77 -10.59 -7.03
C LEU A 85 -1.42 -11.19 -6.71
N LEU A 86 -1.29 -11.91 -5.59
CA LEU A 86 -0.02 -12.52 -5.20
C LEU A 86 0.45 -13.56 -6.21
N ALA A 87 -0.47 -14.34 -6.77
CA ALA A 87 -0.12 -15.31 -7.81
C ALA A 87 0.45 -14.62 -9.04
N ARG A 88 -0.18 -13.51 -9.45
CA ARG A 88 0.30 -12.73 -10.60
C ARG A 88 1.65 -12.10 -10.31
N LEU A 89 1.81 -11.51 -9.12
CA LEU A 89 3.07 -10.87 -8.74
C LEU A 89 4.21 -11.88 -8.69
N ALA A 90 3.96 -13.09 -8.19
CA ALA A 90 4.97 -14.15 -8.17
C ALA A 90 5.39 -14.51 -9.59
N ALA A 91 4.44 -14.63 -10.50
CA ALA A 91 4.73 -14.94 -11.89
C ALA A 91 5.51 -13.82 -12.57
N GLU A 92 5.34 -12.58 -12.10
CA GLU A 92 6.05 -11.41 -12.64
C GLU A 92 7.40 -11.18 -11.98
N GLY A 93 7.82 -12.04 -11.06
CA GLY A 93 9.13 -11.95 -10.43
C GLY A 93 9.23 -10.94 -9.29
N VAL A 94 8.10 -10.50 -8.75
CA VAL A 94 8.10 -9.57 -7.62
C VAL A 94 8.53 -10.31 -6.35
N THR A 95 9.36 -9.67 -5.54
CA THR A 95 9.77 -10.22 -4.25
C THR A 95 8.60 -10.17 -3.28
N ILE A 96 8.16 -11.34 -2.82
CA ILE A 96 7.04 -11.49 -1.90
C ILE A 96 7.56 -12.12 -0.61
N ASP A 97 7.21 -11.50 0.54
CA ASP A 97 7.50 -12.10 1.83
C ASP A 97 6.67 -13.38 1.97
N PRO A 98 7.25 -14.52 2.40
CA PRO A 98 6.47 -15.73 2.58
C PRO A 98 5.43 -15.64 3.69
N ARG A 99 5.52 -14.65 4.55
CA ARG A 99 4.60 -14.46 5.65
C ARG A 99 3.24 -13.96 5.17
N ARG A 100 2.17 -14.50 5.74
CA ARG A 100 0.79 -14.08 5.51
C ARG A 100 0.13 -13.93 6.85
N GLU A 101 -0.79 -12.97 6.97
CA GLU A 101 -1.55 -12.78 8.20
C GLU A 101 -3.00 -12.50 7.85
N ASP A 102 -3.90 -13.27 8.45
CA ASP A 102 -5.34 -13.09 8.24
C ASP A 102 -5.98 -12.77 9.58
N TYR A 103 -6.80 -11.72 9.59
CA TYR A 103 -7.50 -11.24 10.78
C TYR A 103 -8.94 -10.92 10.41
N PRO A 104 -9.84 -10.74 11.40
CA PRO A 104 -11.22 -10.35 11.10
C PRO A 104 -11.32 -9.04 10.30
N TYR A 105 -10.33 -8.16 10.41
CA TYR A 105 -10.32 -6.87 9.72
C TYR A 105 -9.57 -6.91 8.39
N GLY A 106 -9.17 -8.07 7.92
CA GLY A 106 -8.60 -8.21 6.60
C GLY A 106 -7.47 -9.20 6.47
N ARG A 107 -7.00 -9.36 5.24
CA ARG A 107 -5.92 -10.27 4.88
C ARG A 107 -4.72 -9.45 4.46
N PHE A 108 -3.54 -9.84 4.90
CA PHE A 108 -2.32 -9.05 4.73
C PHE A 108 -1.21 -9.88 4.11
N ALA A 109 -0.46 -9.25 3.23
CA ALA A 109 0.78 -9.79 2.67
C ALA A 109 1.76 -8.64 2.45
N TRP A 110 3.01 -8.95 2.19
CA TRP A 110 4.06 -7.95 2.02
C TRP A 110 4.90 -8.24 0.81
N ILE A 111 5.23 -7.18 0.07
CA ILE A 111 6.11 -7.26 -1.10
C ILE A 111 7.21 -6.22 -0.92
N VAL A 112 8.24 -6.32 -1.76
CA VAL A 112 9.35 -5.36 -1.74
C VAL A 112 9.48 -4.78 -3.13
N ASP A 113 9.54 -3.44 -3.22
CA ASP A 113 9.71 -2.77 -4.50
C ASP A 113 11.19 -2.76 -4.93
N PRO A 114 11.51 -2.30 -6.15
CA PRO A 114 12.88 -2.36 -6.65
C PRO A 114 13.88 -1.54 -5.85
N GLU A 115 13.42 -0.60 -5.03
CA GLU A 115 14.31 0.22 -4.21
C GLU A 115 14.37 -0.27 -2.76
N GLY A 116 13.84 -1.46 -2.51
CA GLY A 116 13.93 -2.07 -1.18
C GLY A 116 12.84 -1.65 -0.22
N ASN A 117 11.82 -0.93 -0.68
CA ASN A 117 10.71 -0.53 0.19
C ASN A 117 9.78 -1.71 0.42
N ARG A 118 9.53 -2.04 1.68
CA ARG A 118 8.52 -3.03 2.06
C ARG A 118 7.15 -2.37 1.98
N VAL A 119 6.24 -2.98 1.25
CA VAL A 119 4.88 -2.48 1.03
C VAL A 119 3.91 -3.53 1.55
N GLU A 120 2.93 -3.10 2.33
CA GLU A 120 1.89 -3.99 2.83
C GLU A 120 0.70 -3.98 1.88
N LEU A 121 0.19 -5.16 1.55
CA LEU A 121 -1.02 -5.32 0.75
C LEU A 121 -2.13 -5.77 1.67
N TRP A 122 -3.25 -5.08 1.62
CA TRP A 122 -4.37 -5.33 2.52
C TRP A 122 -5.66 -5.52 1.73
N GLU A 123 -6.26 -6.68 1.90
CA GLU A 123 -7.60 -6.92 1.37
C GLU A 123 -8.58 -6.82 2.54
N PRO A 124 -9.39 -5.75 2.61
CA PRO A 124 -10.39 -5.62 3.67
C PRO A 124 -11.46 -6.71 3.56
N PRO A 125 -12.18 -7.01 4.65
CA PRO A 125 -13.31 -7.93 4.56
C PRO A 125 -14.39 -7.38 3.65
N ALA A 126 -15.15 -8.29 3.03
CA ALA A 126 -16.16 -7.90 2.04
C ALA A 126 -17.24 -6.98 2.62
N SER A 127 -17.50 -7.08 3.91
CA SER A 127 -18.54 -6.30 4.56
C SER A 127 -18.06 -4.99 5.17
N GLY A 128 -16.80 -4.68 4.95
CA GLY A 128 -16.36 -3.49 5.56
C GLY A 128 -15.08 -3.01 5.51
#